data_77735b247bc74ea2959e14f9709b6470
#
_entry.id   77735b247bc74ea2959e14f9709b6470
#
_cell.length_a   1.000
_cell.length_b   1.000
_cell.length_c   1.000
_cell.angle_alpha   90.00
_cell.angle_beta   90.00
_cell.angle_gamma   90.00
#
_symmetry.space_group_name_H-M   'P 1'
#
loop_
_entity.id
_entity.type
_entity.pdbx_description
1 polymer ?
#
loop_
_entity_poly.entity_id
_entity_poly.type
_entity_poly.pdbx_seq_one_letter_code
_entity_poly.pdbx_strand_id
1 'polypeptide(L)'
;KAAGTAMNLMFRYSFFTDLQIKLAQLVREEMLHYEQVLEFMSKRGQEWKGLSAGRYAGGLRKEIRTYEPEALIDVLVIGAFVEARSCERFYALAPLVDDELGRYYRYLLKSESRHYEDYLALALDVAKTAKLKDPEEDIQQRIELIREVEKDLILSPDKTFRFHSGVPV
;
A
#
# COMPACT_ATOMS: atom_id res chain seq x y z
N LYS A 1 6.02 7.12 0.27
CA LYS A 1 4.81 7.40 -0.55
C LYS A 1 3.55 6.96 0.19
N ALA A 2 3.55 5.82 0.90
CA ALA A 2 2.44 5.36 1.73
C ALA A 2 2.07 6.43 2.79
N ALA A 3 3.03 6.91 3.59
CA ALA A 3 2.82 7.99 4.54
C ALA A 3 2.18 9.24 3.90
N GLY A 4 2.64 9.65 2.70
CA GLY A 4 2.08 10.81 2.00
C GLY A 4 0.62 10.59 1.56
N THR A 5 0.27 9.38 1.11
CA THR A 5 -1.12 9.02 0.80
C THR A 5 -1.99 9.04 2.05
N ALA A 6 -1.52 8.44 3.15
CA ALA A 6 -2.24 8.42 4.42
C ALA A 6 -2.47 9.84 4.98
N MET A 7 -1.45 10.72 4.93
CA MET A 7 -1.61 12.12 5.33
C MET A 7 -2.65 12.85 4.48
N ASN A 8 -2.66 12.66 3.16
CA ASN A 8 -3.67 13.27 2.29
C ASN A 8 -5.09 12.78 2.65
N LEU A 9 -5.27 11.51 2.98
CA LEU A 9 -6.55 10.98 3.44
C LEU A 9 -6.97 11.61 4.78
N MET A 10 -6.04 11.78 5.73
CA MET A 10 -6.31 12.45 7.00
C MET A 10 -6.83 13.87 6.80
N PHE A 11 -6.22 14.65 5.92
CA PHE A 11 -6.66 16.02 5.64
C PHE A 11 -8.00 16.07 4.90
N ARG A 12 -8.20 15.17 3.95
CA ARG A 12 -9.43 15.16 3.12
C ARG A 12 -10.64 14.65 3.89
N TYR A 13 -10.47 13.68 4.78
CA TYR A 13 -11.54 12.98 5.49
C TYR A 13 -11.46 13.16 7.01
N SER A 14 -11.21 14.39 7.46
CA SER A 14 -10.97 14.73 8.87
C SER A 14 -12.12 14.41 9.83
N PHE A 15 -13.30 14.13 9.33
CA PHE A 15 -14.52 13.83 10.10
C PHE A 15 -14.68 12.34 10.49
N PHE A 16 -13.82 11.45 9.99
CA PHE A 16 -13.81 10.05 10.40
C PHE A 16 -12.74 9.80 11.47
N THR A 17 -13.12 9.75 12.76
CA THR A 17 -12.17 9.67 13.87
C THR A 17 -11.31 8.39 13.84
N ASP A 18 -11.92 7.22 13.60
CA ASP A 18 -11.19 5.95 13.57
C ASP A 18 -10.21 5.88 12.40
N LEU A 19 -10.61 6.40 11.24
CA LEU A 19 -9.71 6.60 10.10
C LEU A 19 -8.52 7.47 10.47
N GLN A 20 -8.73 8.59 11.18
CA GLN A 20 -7.66 9.49 11.63
C GLN A 20 -6.65 8.78 12.53
N ILE A 21 -7.13 8.03 13.52
CA ILE A 21 -6.28 7.32 14.48
C ILE A 21 -5.41 6.28 13.75
N LYS A 22 -6.03 5.46 12.91
CA LYS A 22 -5.33 4.39 12.19
C LYS A 22 -4.34 4.95 11.16
N LEU A 23 -4.72 5.93 10.38
CA LEU A 23 -3.82 6.56 9.42
C LEU A 23 -2.66 7.29 10.10
N ALA A 24 -2.88 7.90 11.28
CA ALA A 24 -1.79 8.51 12.05
C ALA A 24 -0.78 7.46 12.56
N GLN A 25 -1.24 6.26 12.94
CA GLN A 25 -0.34 5.15 13.27
C GLN A 25 0.49 4.72 12.06
N LEU A 26 -0.17 4.47 10.94
CA LEU A 26 0.47 4.08 9.68
C LEU A 26 1.52 5.12 9.25
N VAL A 27 1.21 6.40 9.29
CA VAL A 27 2.17 7.46 8.95
C VAL A 27 3.44 7.38 9.80
N ARG A 28 3.29 7.19 11.12
CA ARG A 28 4.46 7.09 12.03
C ARG A 28 5.33 5.87 11.69
N GLU A 29 4.71 4.72 11.43
CA GLU A 29 5.42 3.49 11.11
C GLU A 29 6.12 3.61 9.75
N GLU A 30 5.45 4.12 8.74
CA GLU A 30 6.03 4.35 7.41
C GLU A 30 7.21 5.35 7.44
N MET A 31 7.13 6.38 8.28
CA MET A 31 8.24 7.32 8.47
C MET A 31 9.42 6.66 9.18
N LEU A 32 9.16 5.79 10.17
CA LEU A 32 10.21 5.00 10.81
C LEU A 32 10.89 4.05 9.82
N HIS A 33 10.10 3.34 9.00
CA HIS A 33 10.64 2.47 7.94
C HIS A 33 11.51 3.26 6.95
N TYR A 34 11.07 4.45 6.58
CA TYR A 34 11.83 5.34 5.70
C TYR A 34 13.18 5.74 6.31
N GLU A 35 13.23 6.13 7.59
CA GLU A 35 14.46 6.45 8.32
C GLU A 35 15.41 5.23 8.36
N GLN A 36 14.88 4.05 8.69
CA GLN A 36 15.65 2.81 8.71
C GLN A 36 16.26 2.46 7.34
N VAL A 37 15.50 2.66 6.26
CA VAL A 37 16.01 2.44 4.89
C VAL A 37 17.14 3.41 4.56
N LEU A 38 17.03 4.68 4.97
CA LEU A 38 18.11 5.66 4.77
C LEU A 38 19.39 5.26 5.54
N GLU A 39 19.25 4.72 6.76
CA GLU A 39 20.38 4.17 7.51
C GLU A 39 21.04 2.99 6.79
N PHE A 40 20.25 2.04 6.28
CA PHE A 40 20.76 0.94 5.47
C PHE A 40 21.49 1.42 4.22
N MET A 41 20.97 2.42 3.52
CA MET A 41 21.62 3.01 2.36
C MET A 41 22.95 3.67 2.74
N SER A 42 22.97 4.47 3.80
CA SER A 42 24.16 5.14 4.30
C SER A 42 25.25 4.14 4.68
N LYS A 43 24.92 3.10 5.46
CA LYS A 43 25.86 2.03 5.85
C LYS A 43 26.49 1.30 4.64
N ARG A 44 25.75 1.24 3.53
CA ARG A 44 26.19 0.58 2.28
C ARG A 44 26.80 1.53 1.26
N GLY A 45 27.03 2.79 1.63
CA GLY A 45 27.59 3.80 0.73
C GLY A 45 26.67 4.12 -0.46
N GLN A 46 25.37 3.89 -0.32
CA GLN A 46 24.39 4.18 -1.37
C GLN A 46 23.77 5.56 -1.14
N GLU A 47 23.78 6.37 -2.19
CA GLU A 47 23.12 7.67 -2.15
C GLU A 47 21.63 7.56 -2.51
N TRP A 48 20.82 8.34 -1.80
CA TRP A 48 19.41 8.51 -2.18
C TRP A 48 19.32 9.25 -3.51
N LYS A 49 18.65 8.63 -4.48
CA LYS A 49 18.33 9.24 -5.78
C LYS A 49 16.83 9.25 -5.98
N GLY A 50 16.31 10.38 -6.45
CA GLY A 50 14.90 10.48 -6.81
C GLY A 50 14.52 9.44 -7.87
N LEU A 51 13.49 8.65 -7.60
CA LEU A 51 12.99 7.64 -8.53
C LEU A 51 11.66 8.11 -9.12
N SER A 52 11.53 8.02 -10.44
CA SER A 52 10.23 8.20 -11.10
C SER A 52 9.23 7.13 -10.64
N ALA A 53 7.95 7.45 -10.67
CA ALA A 53 6.90 6.48 -10.37
C ALA A 53 6.88 5.35 -11.41
N GLY A 54 6.66 4.12 -10.95
CA GLY A 54 6.28 3.02 -11.83
C GLY A 54 4.79 3.08 -12.17
N ARG A 55 4.34 2.20 -13.08
CA ARG A 55 2.93 2.16 -13.53
C ARG A 55 1.97 1.52 -12.52
N TYR A 56 2.47 0.69 -11.59
CA TYR A 56 1.65 -0.14 -10.69
C TYR A 56 0.60 0.67 -9.92
N ALA A 57 1.03 1.58 -9.03
CA ALA A 57 0.09 2.36 -8.23
C ALA A 57 -0.81 3.27 -9.09
N GLY A 58 -0.26 3.83 -10.17
CA GLY A 58 -1.04 4.63 -11.12
C GLY A 58 -2.08 3.80 -11.88
N GLY A 59 -1.76 2.54 -12.19
CA GLY A 59 -2.70 1.59 -12.82
C GLY A 59 -3.87 1.27 -11.91
N LEU A 60 -3.61 0.88 -10.67
CA LEU A 60 -4.65 0.60 -9.67
C LEU A 60 -5.56 1.81 -9.41
N ARG A 61 -4.97 3.02 -9.33
CA ARG A 61 -5.73 4.25 -9.06
C ARG A 61 -6.71 4.65 -10.17
N LYS A 62 -6.61 4.10 -11.37
CA LYS A 62 -7.60 4.33 -12.45
C LYS A 62 -8.95 3.70 -12.13
N GLU A 63 -8.98 2.72 -11.25
CA GLU A 63 -10.19 2.01 -10.84
C GLU A 63 -10.95 2.71 -9.71
N ILE A 64 -10.41 3.82 -9.17
CA ILE A 64 -11.08 4.57 -8.11
C ILE A 64 -12.35 5.20 -8.65
N ARG A 65 -13.47 4.89 -8.02
CA ARG A 65 -14.76 5.55 -8.28
C ARG A 65 -14.64 7.07 -8.05
N THR A 66 -15.40 7.86 -8.77
CA THR A 66 -15.28 9.34 -8.77
C THR A 66 -16.22 10.04 -7.78
N TYR A 67 -17.03 9.28 -7.05
CA TYR A 67 -18.02 9.77 -6.09
C TYR A 67 -17.77 9.22 -4.70
N GLU A 68 -18.17 9.96 -3.68
CA GLU A 68 -17.99 9.62 -2.27
C GLU A 68 -19.26 8.93 -1.71
N PRO A 69 -19.11 8.01 -0.76
CA PRO A 69 -17.88 7.61 -0.06
C PRO A 69 -17.07 6.52 -0.80
N GLU A 70 -17.54 6.05 -1.91
CA GLU A 70 -16.97 4.93 -2.66
C GLU A 70 -15.53 5.21 -3.13
N ALA A 71 -15.22 6.47 -3.42
CA ALA A 71 -13.85 6.88 -3.76
C ALA A 71 -12.87 6.61 -2.60
N LEU A 72 -13.26 6.92 -1.36
CA LEU A 72 -12.45 6.62 -0.18
C LEU A 72 -12.31 5.12 0.03
N ILE A 73 -13.39 4.35 -0.10
CA ILE A 73 -13.38 2.89 0.02
C ILE A 73 -12.39 2.29 -0.97
N ASP A 74 -12.44 2.70 -2.23
CA ASP A 74 -11.53 2.21 -3.27
C ASP A 74 -10.07 2.56 -2.99
N VAL A 75 -9.78 3.75 -2.48
CA VAL A 75 -8.42 4.13 -2.08
C VAL A 75 -7.91 3.23 -0.95
N LEU A 76 -8.75 2.89 0.02
CA LEU A 76 -8.39 2.00 1.12
C LEU A 76 -8.17 0.56 0.64
N VAL A 77 -9.04 0.03 -0.24
CA VAL A 77 -8.84 -1.29 -0.85
C VAL A 77 -7.55 -1.33 -1.66
N ILE A 78 -7.25 -0.30 -2.46
CA ILE A 78 -5.98 -0.21 -3.19
C ILE A 78 -4.79 -0.14 -2.23
N GLY A 79 -4.92 0.58 -1.10
CA GLY A 79 -3.92 0.57 -0.03
C GLY A 79 -3.62 -0.85 0.44
N ALA A 80 -4.64 -1.64 0.75
CA ALA A 80 -4.48 -3.04 1.14
C ALA A 80 -3.72 -3.87 0.07
N PHE A 81 -4.01 -3.70 -1.22
CA PHE A 81 -3.28 -4.39 -2.28
C PHE A 81 -1.80 -4.00 -2.34
N VAL A 82 -1.47 -2.72 -2.14
CA VAL A 82 -0.08 -2.26 -2.08
C VAL A 82 0.67 -2.94 -0.93
N GLU A 83 0.06 -3.02 0.25
CA GLU A 83 0.68 -3.67 1.42
C GLU A 83 0.83 -5.20 1.22
N ALA A 84 -0.20 -5.86 0.67
CA ALA A 84 -0.12 -7.29 0.34
C ALA A 84 1.01 -7.58 -0.66
N ARG A 85 1.19 -6.72 -1.66
CA ARG A 85 2.28 -6.85 -2.64
C ARG A 85 3.64 -6.57 -2.00
N SER A 86 3.73 -5.62 -1.07
CA SER A 86 4.94 -5.39 -0.28
C SER A 86 5.31 -6.63 0.54
N CYS A 87 4.35 -7.27 1.20
CA CYS A 87 4.55 -8.53 1.93
C CYS A 87 5.15 -9.61 1.03
N GLU A 88 4.55 -9.86 -0.13
CA GLU A 88 5.06 -10.88 -1.06
C GLU A 88 6.49 -10.58 -1.50
N ARG A 89 6.80 -9.32 -1.85
CA ARG A 89 8.14 -8.92 -2.29
C ARG A 89 9.17 -9.06 -1.17
N PHE A 90 8.86 -8.63 0.04
CA PHE A 90 9.76 -8.79 1.19
C PHE A 90 9.96 -10.27 1.53
N TYR A 91 8.91 -11.08 1.49
CA TYR A 91 9.03 -12.52 1.70
C TYR A 91 9.95 -13.17 0.67
N ALA A 92 9.76 -12.88 -0.62
CA ALA A 92 10.55 -13.45 -1.70
C ALA A 92 12.02 -12.97 -1.67
N LEU A 93 12.27 -11.72 -1.31
CA LEU A 93 13.61 -11.13 -1.32
C LEU A 93 14.42 -11.44 -0.05
N ALA A 94 13.78 -11.64 1.10
CA ALA A 94 14.46 -11.84 2.38
C ALA A 94 15.53 -12.96 2.36
N PRO A 95 15.34 -14.11 1.69
CA PRO A 95 16.37 -15.15 1.60
C PRO A 95 17.46 -14.87 0.56
N LEU A 96 17.30 -13.85 -0.31
CA LEU A 96 18.16 -13.56 -1.44
C LEU A 96 19.13 -12.40 -1.20
N VAL A 97 19.01 -11.71 -0.08
CA VAL A 97 19.87 -10.59 0.32
C VAL A 97 20.74 -10.98 1.50
N ASP A 98 21.66 -10.10 1.92
CA ASP A 98 22.49 -10.35 3.10
C ASP A 98 21.65 -10.51 4.38
N ASP A 99 22.22 -11.16 5.40
CA ASP A 99 21.50 -11.52 6.63
C ASP A 99 20.89 -10.31 7.36
N GLU A 100 21.56 -9.15 7.35
CA GLU A 100 21.08 -7.94 8.02
C GLU A 100 19.82 -7.43 7.32
N LEU A 101 19.87 -7.28 6.00
CA LEU A 101 18.73 -6.82 5.19
C LEU A 101 17.60 -7.86 5.16
N GLY A 102 17.95 -9.14 5.12
CA GLY A 102 16.97 -10.24 5.18
C GLY A 102 16.19 -10.26 6.50
N ARG A 103 16.86 -9.99 7.65
CA ARG A 103 16.17 -9.82 8.94
C ARG A 103 15.25 -8.60 8.93
N TYR A 104 15.69 -7.50 8.34
CA TYR A 104 14.89 -6.30 8.21
C TYR A 104 13.64 -6.52 7.33
N TYR A 105 13.77 -7.19 6.19
CA TYR A 105 12.60 -7.53 5.36
C TYR A 105 11.61 -8.43 6.09
N ARG A 106 12.09 -9.41 6.88
CA ARG A 106 11.20 -10.23 7.74
C ARG A 106 10.53 -9.43 8.86
N TYR A 107 11.18 -8.38 9.36
CA TYR A 107 10.57 -7.45 10.31
C TYR A 107 9.46 -6.64 9.65
N LEU A 108 9.69 -6.09 8.46
CA LEU A 108 8.68 -5.34 7.70
C LEU A 108 7.43 -6.17 7.38
N LEU A 109 7.56 -7.47 7.11
CA LEU A 109 6.41 -8.35 6.86
C LEU A 109 5.31 -8.24 7.92
N LYS A 110 5.68 -8.06 9.19
CA LYS A 110 4.72 -7.98 10.29
C LYS A 110 3.91 -6.68 10.25
N SER A 111 4.55 -5.56 9.92
CA SER A 111 3.86 -4.27 9.81
C SER A 111 2.99 -4.22 8.55
N GLU A 112 3.53 -4.61 7.39
CA GLU A 112 2.79 -4.60 6.13
C GLU A 112 1.56 -5.50 6.17
N SER A 113 1.66 -6.69 6.80
CA SER A 113 0.50 -7.57 7.00
C SER A 113 -0.58 -6.92 7.86
N ARG A 114 -0.19 -6.22 8.93
CA ARG A 114 -1.14 -5.47 9.76
C ARG A 114 -1.75 -4.28 8.99
N HIS A 115 -0.94 -3.53 8.25
CA HIS A 115 -1.43 -2.44 7.42
C HIS A 115 -2.47 -2.92 6.39
N TYR A 116 -2.25 -4.08 5.77
CA TYR A 116 -3.22 -4.72 4.89
C TYR A 116 -4.57 -4.94 5.59
N GLU A 117 -4.55 -5.54 6.78
CA GLU A 117 -5.78 -5.80 7.57
C GLU A 117 -6.45 -4.49 8.00
N ASP A 118 -5.67 -3.52 8.49
CA ASP A 118 -6.19 -2.21 8.90
C ASP A 118 -6.85 -1.46 7.74
N TYR A 119 -6.29 -1.48 6.53
CA TYR A 119 -6.88 -0.86 5.36
C TYR A 119 -8.23 -1.48 4.97
N LEU A 120 -8.36 -2.80 5.00
CA LEU A 120 -9.64 -3.47 4.71
C LEU A 120 -10.68 -3.21 5.80
N ALA A 121 -10.27 -3.22 7.07
CA ALA A 121 -11.16 -2.88 8.18
C ALA A 121 -11.68 -1.43 8.06
N LEU A 122 -10.80 -0.47 7.75
CA LEU A 122 -11.18 0.92 7.52
C LEU A 122 -12.12 1.08 6.33
N ALA A 123 -11.91 0.34 5.23
CA ALA A 123 -12.82 0.37 4.09
C ALA A 123 -14.23 -0.07 4.48
N LEU A 124 -14.34 -1.14 5.28
CA LEU A 124 -15.60 -1.65 5.79
C LEU A 124 -16.27 -0.66 6.77
N ASP A 125 -15.50 -0.06 7.68
CA ASP A 125 -16.01 0.93 8.63
C ASP A 125 -16.56 2.18 7.92
N VAL A 126 -15.87 2.65 6.88
CA VAL A 126 -16.35 3.77 6.03
C VAL A 126 -17.65 3.39 5.34
N ALA A 127 -17.73 2.20 4.73
CA ALA A 127 -18.91 1.74 4.02
C ALA A 127 -20.12 1.61 4.96
N LYS A 128 -19.94 1.09 6.17
CA LYS A 128 -20.98 0.97 7.21
C LYS A 128 -21.42 2.34 7.74
N THR A 129 -20.48 3.22 8.04
CA THR A 129 -20.76 4.56 8.54
C THR A 129 -21.53 5.39 7.50
N ALA A 130 -21.20 5.23 6.24
CA ALA A 130 -21.88 5.87 5.13
C ALA A 130 -23.22 5.20 4.77
N LYS A 131 -23.58 4.10 5.44
CA LYS A 131 -24.83 3.33 5.25
C LYS A 131 -25.01 2.82 3.82
N LEU A 132 -23.94 2.33 3.20
CA LEU A 132 -24.07 1.58 1.96
C LEU A 132 -25.04 0.42 2.18
N LYS A 133 -25.80 0.06 1.14
CA LYS A 133 -26.84 -0.96 1.25
C LYS A 133 -26.26 -2.33 1.63
N ASP A 134 -25.20 -2.73 0.96
CA ASP A 134 -24.55 -4.04 1.15
C ASP A 134 -23.02 -3.83 1.22
N PRO A 135 -22.48 -3.31 2.36
CA PRO A 135 -21.10 -2.85 2.45
C PRO A 135 -20.07 -3.96 2.25
N GLU A 136 -20.32 -5.16 2.78
CA GLU A 136 -19.43 -6.32 2.60
C GLU A 136 -19.37 -6.78 1.13
N GLU A 137 -20.50 -6.78 0.45
CA GLU A 137 -20.60 -7.16 -0.96
C GLU A 137 -19.89 -6.12 -1.86
N ASP A 138 -20.08 -4.82 -1.60
CA ASP A 138 -19.40 -3.76 -2.35
C ASP A 138 -17.89 -3.93 -2.25
N ILE A 139 -17.36 -4.13 -1.03
CA ILE A 139 -15.93 -4.31 -0.82
C ILE A 139 -15.42 -5.57 -1.51
N GLN A 140 -16.15 -6.67 -1.43
CA GLN A 140 -15.76 -7.92 -2.07
C GLN A 140 -15.68 -7.77 -3.59
N GLN A 141 -16.64 -7.12 -4.22
CA GLN A 141 -16.63 -6.80 -5.65
C GLN A 141 -15.45 -5.91 -6.02
N ARG A 142 -15.10 -4.92 -5.18
CA ARG A 142 -13.95 -4.06 -5.39
C ARG A 142 -12.64 -4.84 -5.28
N ILE A 143 -12.51 -5.73 -4.29
CA ILE A 143 -11.35 -6.62 -4.15
C ILE A 143 -11.17 -7.48 -5.40
N GLU A 144 -12.23 -8.06 -5.93
CA GLU A 144 -12.16 -8.90 -7.13
C GLU A 144 -11.71 -8.10 -8.36
N LEU A 145 -12.30 -6.93 -8.58
CA LEU A 145 -11.92 -6.06 -9.68
C LEU A 145 -10.45 -5.62 -9.58
N ILE A 146 -10.03 -5.11 -8.41
CA ILE A 146 -8.65 -4.65 -8.18
C ILE A 146 -7.65 -5.80 -8.32
N ARG A 147 -8.01 -7.02 -7.89
CA ARG A 147 -7.19 -8.23 -8.05
C ARG A 147 -6.86 -8.52 -9.52
N GLU A 148 -7.86 -8.45 -10.41
CA GLU A 148 -7.63 -8.72 -11.84
C GLU A 148 -6.77 -7.63 -12.48
N VAL A 149 -6.99 -6.36 -12.12
CA VAL A 149 -6.15 -5.26 -12.59
C VAL A 149 -4.71 -5.39 -12.06
N GLU A 150 -4.55 -5.73 -10.79
CA GLU A 150 -3.23 -5.93 -10.19
C GLU A 150 -2.48 -7.09 -10.84
N LYS A 151 -3.16 -8.21 -11.07
CA LYS A 151 -2.61 -9.38 -11.75
C LYS A 151 -2.03 -9.01 -13.12
N ASP A 152 -2.75 -8.23 -13.92
CA ASP A 152 -2.23 -7.73 -15.19
C ASP A 152 -0.99 -6.84 -14.99
N LEU A 153 -1.02 -5.92 -14.03
CA LEU A 153 0.09 -5.02 -13.73
C LEU A 153 1.39 -5.74 -13.31
N ILE A 154 1.30 -6.85 -12.58
CA ILE A 154 2.47 -7.59 -12.09
C ILE A 154 2.96 -8.67 -13.05
N LEU A 155 2.11 -9.18 -13.93
CA LEU A 155 2.48 -10.20 -14.92
C LEU A 155 2.94 -9.58 -16.25
N SER A 156 2.48 -8.38 -16.58
CA SER A 156 2.88 -7.70 -17.82
C SER A 156 4.31 -7.19 -17.75
N PRO A 157 5.02 -7.13 -18.90
CA PRO A 157 6.37 -6.58 -18.99
C PRO A 157 6.45 -5.12 -18.53
N ASP A 158 7.54 -4.78 -17.86
CA ASP A 158 7.78 -3.43 -17.36
C ASP A 158 9.18 -2.93 -17.71
N LYS A 159 9.27 -1.86 -18.52
CA LYS A 159 10.54 -1.23 -18.90
C LYS A 159 11.24 -0.53 -17.75
N THR A 160 10.51 -0.20 -16.71
CA THR A 160 11.02 0.53 -15.55
C THR A 160 10.95 -0.34 -14.33
N PHE A 161 12.08 -0.92 -13.93
CA PHE A 161 12.13 -1.72 -12.71
C PHE A 161 11.82 -0.85 -11.47
N ARG A 162 10.87 -1.31 -10.67
CA ARG A 162 10.48 -0.75 -9.37
C ARG A 162 10.09 -1.89 -8.44
N PHE A 163 10.00 -1.61 -7.15
CA PHE A 163 9.66 -2.63 -6.15
C PHE A 163 8.34 -3.36 -6.46
N HIS A 164 7.36 -2.66 -7.01
CA HIS A 164 6.07 -3.22 -7.46
C HIS A 164 5.95 -3.32 -9.00
N SER A 165 7.04 -3.34 -9.73
CA SER A 165 6.95 -3.49 -11.18
C SER A 165 6.53 -4.91 -11.58
N GLY A 166 6.03 -5.04 -12.79
CA GLY A 166 5.91 -6.31 -13.48
C GLY A 166 7.27 -6.90 -13.88
N VAL A 167 7.25 -7.88 -14.78
CA VAL A 167 8.47 -8.56 -15.25
C VAL A 167 9.37 -7.55 -15.98
N PRO A 168 10.65 -7.41 -15.58
CA PRO A 168 11.57 -6.49 -16.25
C PRO A 168 11.88 -6.94 -17.69
N VAL A 169 11.92 -5.98 -18.62
CA VAL A 169 12.32 -6.20 -20.04
C VAL A 169 13.28 -5.12 -20.51
#